data_8201fc238dea9e63b8aa690961651e6c
#
_entry.id   8201fc238dea9e63b8aa690961651e6c
#
_cell.length_a   1.000
_cell.length_b   1.000
_cell.length_c   1.000
_cell.angle_alpha   90.00
_cell.angle_beta   90.00
_cell.angle_gamma   90.00
#
_symmetry.space_group_name_H-M   'P 1'
#
loop_
_entity.id
_entity.type
_entity.pdbx_description
1 polymer ?
#
loop_
_entity_poly.entity_id
_entity_poly.type
_entity_poly.pdbx_seq_one_letter_code
_entity_poly.pdbx_strand_id
1 'polypeptide(L)'
;MQSSIEGELRAVGRIHTFEQVRAAVDAARKAKFKNVSLDLIYGLPEQTMESFSASLRAAVALEPEHISCYGLKLEEGTPLYTARNTFSAADDDLQADMYLFAVSFLQEAGFAQYEISNFARPGFESRHNLKYWTLSEYAGFGPGAHSDFGGVRYSFDRDLDAYINGALRGGQMPMECEDLPAWTRDTEYLMLTLRTVRGLNPRAFENMFRQRFAPFLPLLERYEALGLAARSTDNTWHFTPRGFLVSNTLIGELLDALSSEKQRRFDATARGDYIVRT
;
A
#
# COMPACT_ATOMS: atom_id res chain seq x y z
N MET A 1 -7.43 6.12 -14.96
CA MET A 1 -8.88 6.44 -14.92
C MET A 1 -9.24 6.73 -13.48
N GLN A 2 -9.45 7.86 -12.98
CA GLN A 2 -9.78 8.06 -11.57
C GLN A 2 -11.29 7.91 -11.30
N SER A 3 -12.11 8.23 -12.29
CA SER A 3 -13.56 8.09 -12.32
C SER A 3 -14.04 7.92 -13.77
N SER A 4 -15.26 7.45 -13.97
CA SER A 4 -15.96 7.50 -15.26
C SER A 4 -16.83 8.75 -15.43
N ILE A 5 -16.97 9.55 -14.39
CA ILE A 5 -17.81 10.74 -14.34
C ILE A 5 -16.96 11.99 -14.62
N GLU A 6 -17.24 12.68 -15.71
CA GLU A 6 -16.43 13.85 -16.13
C GLU A 6 -16.39 14.98 -15.12
N GLY A 7 -17.48 15.18 -14.35
CA GLY A 7 -17.53 16.17 -13.27
C GLY A 7 -16.49 15.89 -12.20
N GLU A 8 -16.38 14.62 -11.76
CA GLU A 8 -15.42 14.15 -10.77
C GLU A 8 -13.97 14.26 -11.29
N LEU A 9 -13.74 13.93 -12.57
CA LEU A 9 -12.42 14.07 -13.19
C LEU A 9 -11.97 15.54 -13.20
N ARG A 10 -12.86 16.45 -13.62
CA ARG A 10 -12.57 17.89 -13.62
C ARG A 10 -12.30 18.44 -12.22
N ALA A 11 -13.05 17.98 -11.22
CA ALA A 11 -12.88 18.41 -9.83
C ALA A 11 -11.47 18.12 -9.28
N VAL A 12 -10.81 17.07 -9.76
CA VAL A 12 -9.42 16.74 -9.40
C VAL A 12 -8.40 17.11 -10.47
N GLY A 13 -8.74 18.05 -11.36
CA GLY A 13 -7.83 18.59 -12.37
C GLY A 13 -7.47 17.63 -13.49
N ARG A 14 -8.26 16.57 -13.72
CA ARG A 14 -8.04 15.66 -14.85
C ARG A 14 -8.66 16.24 -16.13
N ILE A 15 -7.87 16.24 -17.20
CA ILE A 15 -8.27 16.80 -18.50
C ILE A 15 -8.82 15.74 -19.47
N HIS A 16 -8.65 14.47 -19.17
CA HIS A 16 -9.14 13.37 -19.99
C HIS A 16 -10.61 13.05 -19.70
N THR A 17 -11.28 12.46 -20.68
CA THR A 17 -12.65 11.93 -20.55
C THR A 17 -12.66 10.41 -20.42
N PHE A 18 -13.78 9.83 -19.98
CA PHE A 18 -13.92 8.37 -19.94
C PHE A 18 -13.85 7.74 -21.34
N GLU A 19 -14.30 8.41 -22.37
CA GLU A 19 -14.16 7.94 -23.75
C GLU A 19 -12.69 7.80 -24.18
N GLN A 20 -11.84 8.74 -23.74
CA GLN A 20 -10.39 8.62 -23.97
C GLN A 20 -9.76 7.44 -23.19
N VAL A 21 -10.27 7.13 -21.99
CA VAL A 21 -9.85 5.91 -21.27
C VAL A 21 -10.19 4.65 -22.05
N ARG A 22 -11.42 4.56 -22.58
CA ARG A 22 -11.85 3.44 -23.45
C ARG A 22 -10.93 3.29 -24.66
N ALA A 23 -10.71 4.40 -25.38
CA ALA A 23 -9.84 4.40 -26.55
C ALA A 23 -8.40 3.99 -26.21
N ALA A 24 -7.88 4.38 -25.04
CA ALA A 24 -6.53 3.99 -24.57
C ALA A 24 -6.46 2.47 -24.27
N VAL A 25 -7.47 1.93 -23.61
CA VAL A 25 -7.56 0.47 -23.35
C VAL A 25 -7.66 -0.30 -24.65
N ASP A 26 -8.52 0.13 -25.59
CA ASP A 26 -8.65 -0.48 -26.90
C ASP A 26 -7.32 -0.45 -27.69
N ALA A 27 -6.61 0.67 -27.64
CA ALA A 27 -5.29 0.80 -28.27
C ALA A 27 -4.26 -0.16 -27.65
N ALA A 28 -4.24 -0.28 -26.31
CA ALA A 28 -3.39 -1.23 -25.62
C ALA A 28 -3.71 -2.69 -26.02
N ARG A 29 -5.00 -3.04 -26.11
CA ARG A 29 -5.42 -4.38 -26.56
C ARG A 29 -5.04 -4.66 -28.03
N LYS A 30 -5.23 -3.67 -28.92
CA LYS A 30 -4.76 -3.78 -30.33
C LYS A 30 -3.24 -3.96 -30.40
N ALA A 31 -2.49 -3.29 -29.52
CA ALA A 31 -1.04 -3.46 -29.38
C ALA A 31 -0.64 -4.76 -28.65
N LYS A 32 -1.62 -5.64 -28.33
CA LYS A 32 -1.44 -6.97 -27.72
C LYS A 32 -0.93 -6.93 -26.27
N PHE A 33 -1.12 -5.85 -25.54
CA PHE A 33 -0.92 -5.85 -24.10
C PHE A 33 -1.97 -6.77 -23.45
N LYS A 34 -1.48 -7.75 -22.68
CA LYS A 34 -2.29 -8.76 -21.97
C LYS A 34 -2.55 -8.43 -20.52
N ASN A 35 -1.89 -7.40 -20.00
CA ASN A 35 -2.03 -6.95 -18.63
C ASN A 35 -2.23 -5.43 -18.66
N VAL A 36 -3.43 -4.99 -18.31
CA VAL A 36 -3.83 -3.58 -18.23
C VAL A 36 -4.31 -3.33 -16.80
N SER A 37 -3.82 -2.25 -16.21
CA SER A 37 -4.25 -1.78 -14.89
C SER A 37 -5.03 -0.48 -15.03
N LEU A 38 -6.11 -0.35 -14.26
CA LEU A 38 -6.90 0.86 -14.13
C LEU A 38 -6.89 1.36 -12.69
N ASP A 39 -6.64 2.66 -12.51
CA ASP A 39 -6.66 3.28 -11.19
C ASP A 39 -7.97 4.05 -11.00
N LEU A 40 -8.66 3.80 -9.89
CA LEU A 40 -9.85 4.51 -9.43
C LEU A 40 -9.53 5.24 -8.12
N ILE A 41 -10.28 6.31 -7.89
CA ILE A 41 -10.24 7.03 -6.61
C ILE A 41 -11.67 7.14 -6.07
N TYR A 42 -11.87 6.74 -4.81
CA TYR A 42 -13.11 6.99 -4.07
C TYR A 42 -12.95 8.18 -3.12
N GLY A 43 -14.07 8.78 -2.76
CA GLY A 43 -14.09 9.99 -1.92
C GLY A 43 -13.74 11.26 -2.69
N LEU A 44 -13.88 11.28 -4.02
CA LEU A 44 -13.68 12.48 -4.84
C LEU A 44 -14.68 13.59 -4.43
N PRO A 45 -14.36 14.88 -4.72
CA PRO A 45 -15.31 15.97 -4.49
C PRO A 45 -16.67 15.68 -5.11
N GLU A 46 -17.73 15.87 -4.32
CA GLU A 46 -19.13 15.63 -4.69
C GLU A 46 -19.45 14.18 -5.14
N GLN A 47 -18.53 13.23 -4.93
CA GLN A 47 -18.76 11.84 -5.29
C GLN A 47 -19.80 11.20 -4.37
N THR A 48 -20.75 10.47 -4.95
CA THR A 48 -21.74 9.67 -4.22
C THR A 48 -21.47 8.18 -4.36
N MET A 49 -22.09 7.34 -3.56
CA MET A 49 -22.03 5.89 -3.68
C MET A 49 -22.49 5.42 -5.09
N GLU A 50 -23.52 6.08 -5.65
CA GLU A 50 -24.04 5.75 -6.98
C GLU A 50 -23.02 6.06 -8.08
N SER A 51 -22.38 7.24 -8.05
CA SER A 51 -21.39 7.64 -9.06
C SER A 51 -20.10 6.82 -8.96
N PHE A 52 -19.68 6.51 -7.73
CA PHE A 52 -18.54 5.61 -7.51
C PHE A 52 -18.85 4.18 -8.00
N SER A 53 -20.03 3.64 -7.68
CA SER A 53 -20.49 2.34 -8.18
C SER A 53 -20.56 2.30 -9.70
N ALA A 54 -21.01 3.38 -10.35
CA ALA A 54 -21.01 3.49 -11.81
C ALA A 54 -19.58 3.46 -12.37
N SER A 55 -18.64 4.13 -11.72
CA SER A 55 -17.23 4.14 -12.11
C SER A 55 -16.58 2.77 -11.97
N LEU A 56 -16.88 2.01 -10.90
CA LEU A 56 -16.42 0.63 -10.73
C LEU A 56 -16.95 -0.30 -11.83
N ARG A 57 -18.28 -0.23 -12.12
CA ARG A 57 -18.86 -1.01 -13.22
C ARG A 57 -18.24 -0.67 -14.56
N ALA A 58 -18.03 0.61 -14.83
CA ALA A 58 -17.40 1.06 -16.07
C ALA A 58 -15.94 0.56 -16.19
N ALA A 59 -15.18 0.53 -15.10
CA ALA A 59 -13.83 0.00 -15.07
C ALA A 59 -13.82 -1.52 -15.33
N VAL A 60 -14.67 -2.28 -14.65
CA VAL A 60 -14.77 -3.74 -14.84
C VAL A 60 -15.20 -4.11 -16.27
N ALA A 61 -16.11 -3.31 -16.88
CA ALA A 61 -16.56 -3.50 -18.26
C ALA A 61 -15.45 -3.30 -19.32
N LEU A 62 -14.33 -2.68 -18.96
CA LEU A 62 -13.13 -2.59 -19.82
C LEU A 62 -12.23 -3.82 -19.72
N GLU A 63 -12.63 -4.82 -18.94
CA GLU A 63 -11.93 -6.10 -18.75
C GLU A 63 -10.44 -5.97 -18.44
N PRO A 64 -10.04 -5.12 -17.43
CA PRO A 64 -8.65 -5.08 -17.01
C PRO A 64 -8.27 -6.33 -16.23
N GLU A 65 -6.98 -6.59 -16.11
CA GLU A 65 -6.44 -7.65 -15.25
C GLU A 65 -6.18 -7.16 -13.82
N HIS A 66 -6.06 -5.86 -13.64
CA HIS A 66 -5.71 -5.24 -12.36
C HIS A 66 -6.48 -3.94 -12.17
N ILE A 67 -6.92 -3.68 -10.94
CA ILE A 67 -7.58 -2.43 -10.54
C ILE A 67 -6.94 -1.94 -9.25
N SER A 68 -6.47 -0.68 -9.26
CA SER A 68 -6.12 0.05 -8.03
C SER A 68 -7.32 0.91 -7.63
N CYS A 69 -7.67 0.91 -6.35
CA CYS A 69 -8.77 1.69 -5.81
C CYS A 69 -8.30 2.42 -4.56
N TYR A 70 -8.01 3.71 -4.68
CA TYR A 70 -7.43 4.54 -3.63
C TYR A 70 -8.48 5.46 -3.01
N GLY A 71 -8.40 5.66 -1.69
CA GLY A 71 -9.11 6.77 -1.04
C GLY A 71 -8.47 8.11 -1.40
N LEU A 72 -9.30 9.13 -1.63
CA LEU A 72 -8.78 10.48 -1.84
C LEU A 72 -8.08 10.98 -0.58
N LYS A 73 -6.83 11.37 -0.72
CA LYS A 73 -6.08 12.07 0.31
C LYS A 73 -5.77 13.49 -0.11
N LEU A 74 -6.14 14.44 0.73
CA LEU A 74 -5.85 15.85 0.50
C LEU A 74 -4.44 16.16 1.00
N GLU A 75 -3.49 16.27 0.10
CA GLU A 75 -2.08 16.54 0.40
C GLU A 75 -1.80 18.04 0.42
N GLU A 76 -1.17 18.52 1.49
CA GLU A 76 -0.71 19.92 1.58
C GLU A 76 0.16 20.32 0.39
N GLY A 77 0.04 21.57 -0.04
CA GLY A 77 0.77 22.09 -1.20
C GLY A 77 0.14 21.76 -2.55
N THR A 78 -0.96 20.99 -2.59
CA THR A 78 -1.70 20.71 -3.83
C THR A 78 -2.82 21.76 -4.06
N PRO A 79 -3.20 22.03 -5.34
CA PRO A 79 -4.36 22.88 -5.65
C PRO A 79 -5.65 22.36 -5.00
N LEU A 80 -5.85 21.04 -4.95
CA LEU A 80 -7.03 20.43 -4.35
C LEU A 80 -7.10 20.68 -2.84
N TYR A 81 -5.96 20.59 -2.14
CA TYR A 81 -5.90 20.93 -0.71
C TYR A 81 -6.23 22.41 -0.47
N THR A 82 -5.73 23.31 -1.33
CA THR A 82 -6.05 24.74 -1.24
C THR A 82 -7.54 25.01 -1.43
N ALA A 83 -8.19 24.26 -2.33
CA ALA A 83 -9.61 24.36 -2.63
C ALA A 83 -10.52 23.57 -1.67
N ARG A 84 -10.02 22.89 -0.65
CA ARG A 84 -10.77 21.93 0.21
C ARG A 84 -12.04 22.48 0.86
N ASN A 85 -12.14 23.77 1.04
CA ASN A 85 -13.31 24.43 1.62
C ASN A 85 -14.35 24.86 0.55
N THR A 86 -14.14 24.57 -0.73
CA THR A 86 -15.01 24.97 -1.85
C THR A 86 -15.85 23.82 -2.40
N PHE A 87 -15.67 22.61 -1.90
CA PHE A 87 -16.44 21.42 -2.29
C PHE A 87 -16.80 20.59 -1.07
N SER A 88 -17.78 19.69 -1.22
CA SER A 88 -18.09 18.67 -0.23
C SER A 88 -17.18 17.45 -0.47
N ALA A 89 -16.32 17.14 0.49
CA ALA A 89 -15.60 15.90 0.50
C ALA A 89 -16.47 14.79 1.10
N ALA A 90 -16.33 13.56 0.64
CA ALA A 90 -16.92 12.41 1.31
C ALA A 90 -16.36 12.32 2.74
N ASP A 91 -17.23 12.19 3.72
CA ASP A 91 -16.81 11.94 5.10
C ASP A 91 -16.18 10.55 5.25
N ASP A 92 -15.63 10.28 6.42
CA ASP A 92 -14.92 9.03 6.70
C ASP A 92 -15.86 7.81 6.61
N ASP A 93 -17.13 7.96 7.01
CA ASP A 93 -18.13 6.88 6.96
C ASP A 93 -18.47 6.54 5.50
N LEU A 94 -18.73 7.54 4.66
CA LEU A 94 -18.98 7.33 3.23
C LEU A 94 -17.77 6.74 2.51
N GLN A 95 -16.55 7.19 2.85
CA GLN A 95 -15.33 6.61 2.29
C GLN A 95 -15.15 5.15 2.73
N ALA A 96 -15.45 4.81 3.98
CA ALA A 96 -15.41 3.44 4.47
C ALA A 96 -16.45 2.55 3.75
N ASP A 97 -17.66 3.04 3.55
CA ASP A 97 -18.70 2.33 2.79
C ASP A 97 -18.30 2.13 1.34
N MET A 98 -17.73 3.14 0.67
CA MET A 98 -17.22 3.03 -0.70
C MET A 98 -16.11 1.98 -0.79
N TYR A 99 -15.19 1.97 0.18
CA TYR A 99 -14.12 0.97 0.20
C TYR A 99 -14.65 -0.46 0.37
N LEU A 100 -15.53 -0.69 1.34
CA LEU A 100 -16.12 -2.01 1.57
C LEU A 100 -16.96 -2.48 0.39
N PHE A 101 -17.70 -1.56 -0.24
CA PHE A 101 -18.40 -1.84 -1.48
C PHE A 101 -17.46 -2.23 -2.61
N ALA A 102 -16.35 -1.49 -2.79
CA ALA A 102 -15.34 -1.82 -3.81
C ALA A 102 -14.76 -3.22 -3.61
N VAL A 103 -14.42 -3.59 -2.36
CA VAL A 103 -13.90 -4.92 -2.03
C VAL A 103 -14.89 -6.02 -2.42
N SER A 104 -16.16 -5.89 -2.00
CA SER A 104 -17.20 -6.89 -2.31
C SER A 104 -17.47 -6.97 -3.81
N PHE A 105 -17.69 -5.82 -4.46
CA PHE A 105 -18.00 -5.74 -5.88
C PHE A 105 -16.87 -6.31 -6.77
N LEU A 106 -15.62 -5.95 -6.48
CA LEU A 106 -14.47 -6.43 -7.26
C LEU A 106 -14.25 -7.93 -7.03
N GLN A 107 -14.48 -8.44 -5.82
CA GLN A 107 -14.42 -9.87 -5.54
C GLN A 107 -15.47 -10.65 -6.36
N GLU A 108 -16.71 -10.16 -6.41
CA GLU A 108 -17.77 -10.76 -7.24
C GLU A 108 -17.46 -10.69 -8.74
N ALA A 109 -16.73 -9.64 -9.17
CA ALA A 109 -16.25 -9.48 -10.54
C ALA A 109 -15.00 -10.32 -10.87
N GLY A 110 -14.49 -11.13 -9.91
CA GLY A 110 -13.36 -12.05 -10.10
C GLY A 110 -11.98 -11.42 -9.90
N PHE A 111 -11.91 -10.31 -9.18
CA PHE A 111 -10.66 -9.70 -8.73
C PHE A 111 -10.43 -10.05 -7.25
N ALA A 112 -9.27 -10.57 -6.92
CA ALA A 112 -8.86 -10.79 -5.54
C ALA A 112 -8.13 -9.55 -5.01
N GLN A 113 -8.53 -9.06 -3.83
CA GLN A 113 -7.73 -8.09 -3.10
C GLN A 113 -6.42 -8.75 -2.69
N TYR A 114 -5.25 -8.16 -2.96
CA TYR A 114 -3.96 -8.71 -2.52
C TYR A 114 -3.21 -7.79 -1.56
N GLU A 115 -3.59 -6.49 -1.51
CA GLU A 115 -3.17 -5.54 -0.49
C GLU A 115 -4.25 -4.45 -0.34
N ILE A 116 -4.05 -3.50 0.55
CA ILE A 116 -5.07 -2.55 1.02
C ILE A 116 -5.82 -1.82 -0.11
N SER A 117 -5.15 -1.48 -1.23
CA SER A 117 -5.72 -0.66 -2.32
C SER A 117 -5.77 -1.36 -3.67
N ASN A 118 -5.18 -2.54 -3.82
CA ASN A 118 -5.02 -3.17 -5.11
C ASN A 118 -5.70 -4.53 -5.23
N PHE A 119 -6.32 -4.72 -6.39
CA PHE A 119 -7.12 -5.88 -6.75
C PHE A 119 -6.66 -6.43 -8.10
N ALA A 120 -6.55 -7.73 -8.23
CA ALA A 120 -6.11 -8.35 -9.47
C ALA A 120 -6.88 -9.63 -9.75
N ARG A 121 -6.99 -9.99 -11.04
CA ARG A 121 -7.31 -11.37 -11.41
C ARG A 121 -6.16 -12.28 -10.96
N PRO A 122 -6.42 -13.55 -10.62
CA PRO A 122 -5.37 -14.46 -10.14
C PRO A 122 -4.17 -14.51 -11.10
N GLY A 123 -2.96 -14.25 -10.57
CA GLY A 123 -1.71 -14.23 -11.32
C GLY A 123 -1.36 -12.90 -12.00
N PHE A 124 -2.18 -11.86 -11.80
CA PHE A 124 -1.94 -10.52 -12.35
C PHE A 124 -1.63 -9.48 -11.27
N GLU A 125 -1.34 -9.91 -10.05
CA GLU A 125 -0.89 -9.01 -8.97
C GLU A 125 0.38 -8.25 -9.41
N SER A 126 0.47 -6.97 -9.07
CA SER A 126 1.64 -6.16 -9.39
C SER A 126 2.88 -6.68 -8.65
N ARG A 127 3.73 -7.39 -9.37
CA ARG A 127 5.00 -7.91 -8.81
C ARG A 127 5.92 -6.81 -8.30
N HIS A 128 5.84 -5.62 -8.92
CA HIS A 128 6.62 -4.47 -8.48
C HIS A 128 6.11 -3.94 -7.13
N ASN A 129 4.78 -3.73 -6.98
CA ASN A 129 4.19 -3.29 -5.72
C ASN A 129 4.45 -4.31 -4.59
N LEU A 130 4.33 -5.60 -4.91
CA LEU A 130 4.61 -6.66 -3.94
C LEU A 130 6.04 -6.63 -3.40
N LYS A 131 7.03 -6.16 -4.16
CA LYS A 131 8.41 -5.99 -3.67
C LYS A 131 8.46 -5.03 -2.47
N TYR A 132 7.75 -3.90 -2.55
CA TYR A 132 7.68 -2.96 -1.43
C TYR A 132 7.04 -3.60 -0.20
N TRP A 133 5.90 -4.25 -0.37
CA TRP A 133 5.16 -4.88 0.72
C TRP A 133 5.90 -6.03 1.40
N THR A 134 6.80 -6.71 0.68
CA THR A 134 7.56 -7.86 1.18
C THR A 134 9.00 -7.53 1.55
N LEU A 135 9.39 -6.26 1.54
CA LEU A 135 10.79 -5.83 1.73
C LEU A 135 11.77 -6.51 0.77
N SER A 136 11.33 -6.84 -0.44
CA SER A 136 12.20 -7.40 -1.46
C SER A 136 13.03 -6.31 -2.13
N GLU A 137 14.25 -6.64 -2.51
CA GLU A 137 15.16 -5.70 -3.16
C GLU A 137 14.61 -5.15 -4.47
N TYR A 138 14.83 -3.87 -4.69
CA TYR A 138 14.52 -3.18 -5.94
C TYR A 138 15.52 -2.07 -6.22
N ALA A 139 15.73 -1.78 -7.50
CA ALA A 139 16.55 -0.67 -7.97
C ALA A 139 15.66 0.33 -8.72
N GLY A 140 15.78 1.60 -8.36
CA GLY A 140 15.15 2.73 -9.04
C GLY A 140 16.10 3.39 -10.03
N PHE A 141 15.56 3.93 -11.09
CA PHE A 141 16.30 4.62 -12.15
C PHE A 141 15.67 6.00 -12.40
N GLY A 142 16.50 7.00 -12.48
CA GLY A 142 16.09 8.38 -12.72
C GLY A 142 16.23 9.30 -11.51
N PRO A 143 16.12 10.64 -11.72
CA PRO A 143 16.17 11.60 -10.62
C PRO A 143 15.02 11.39 -9.66
N GLY A 144 15.29 11.45 -8.35
CA GLY A 144 14.33 11.20 -7.28
C GLY A 144 13.95 9.73 -7.11
N ALA A 145 14.53 8.79 -7.88
CA ALA A 145 14.22 7.37 -7.73
C ALA A 145 14.86 6.80 -6.46
N HIS A 146 14.07 5.99 -5.74
CA HIS A 146 14.50 5.27 -4.56
C HIS A 146 14.88 3.83 -4.90
N SER A 147 15.81 3.28 -4.18
CA SER A 147 16.26 1.88 -4.26
C SER A 147 16.41 1.30 -2.86
N ASP A 148 16.24 -0.01 -2.75
CA ASP A 148 16.53 -0.81 -1.55
C ASP A 148 17.23 -2.07 -2.04
N PHE A 149 18.56 -2.06 -2.04
CA PHE A 149 19.36 -3.10 -2.66
C PHE A 149 20.68 -3.31 -1.93
N GLY A 150 21.04 -4.57 -1.72
CA GLY A 150 22.30 -4.92 -1.06
C GLY A 150 22.38 -4.49 0.41
N GLY A 151 21.24 -4.34 1.11
CA GLY A 151 21.19 -3.87 2.50
C GLY A 151 21.30 -2.36 2.66
N VAL A 152 21.33 -1.63 1.56
CA VAL A 152 21.40 -0.16 1.53
C VAL A 152 20.15 0.39 0.87
N ARG A 153 19.50 1.36 1.51
CA ARG A 153 18.47 2.20 0.88
C ARG A 153 19.15 3.46 0.37
N TYR A 154 18.89 3.80 -0.88
CA TYR A 154 19.40 5.04 -1.46
C TYR A 154 18.38 5.69 -2.37
N SER A 155 18.49 7.02 -2.53
CA SER A 155 17.70 7.79 -3.47
C SER A 155 18.59 8.74 -4.25
N PHE A 156 18.33 8.87 -5.54
CA PHE A 156 18.99 9.89 -6.35
C PHE A 156 18.37 11.26 -6.08
N ASP A 157 19.21 12.30 -6.16
CA ASP A 157 18.74 13.67 -6.11
C ASP A 157 17.65 13.91 -7.20
N ARG A 158 16.71 14.82 -6.91
CA ARG A 158 15.63 15.18 -7.83
C ARG A 158 16.10 16.11 -8.97
N ASP A 159 17.31 16.65 -8.88
CA ASP A 159 17.88 17.52 -9.91
C ASP A 159 18.18 16.70 -11.17
N LEU A 160 17.44 17.01 -12.24
CA LEU A 160 17.55 16.33 -13.53
C LEU A 160 18.93 16.54 -14.17
N ASP A 161 19.46 17.76 -14.12
CA ASP A 161 20.74 18.10 -14.74
C ASP A 161 21.91 17.42 -13.98
N ALA A 162 21.85 17.43 -12.66
CA ALA A 162 22.82 16.73 -11.83
C ALA A 162 22.79 15.22 -12.09
N TYR A 163 21.60 14.61 -12.22
CA TYR A 163 21.44 13.19 -12.56
C TYR A 163 22.03 12.86 -13.93
N ILE A 164 21.68 13.63 -14.99
CA ILE A 164 22.19 13.43 -16.36
C ILE A 164 23.72 13.57 -16.39
N ASN A 165 24.26 14.64 -15.81
CA ASN A 165 25.69 14.89 -15.77
C ASN A 165 26.44 13.78 -15.00
N GLY A 166 25.89 13.30 -13.89
CA GLY A 166 26.45 12.20 -13.13
C GLY A 166 26.47 10.87 -13.92
N ALA A 167 25.36 10.57 -14.60
CA ALA A 167 25.27 9.37 -15.46
C ALA A 167 26.30 9.41 -16.61
N LEU A 168 26.47 10.56 -17.25
CA LEU A 168 27.45 10.75 -18.33
C LEU A 168 28.91 10.71 -17.83
N ARG A 169 29.16 10.99 -16.56
CA ARG A 169 30.49 10.97 -15.93
C ARG A 169 30.81 9.64 -15.22
N GLY A 170 30.30 8.53 -15.70
CA GLY A 170 30.61 7.20 -15.19
C GLY A 170 29.78 6.77 -13.98
N GLY A 171 28.56 7.29 -13.83
CA GLY A 171 27.61 6.84 -12.82
C GLY A 171 27.75 7.52 -11.45
N GLN A 172 28.40 8.68 -11.39
CA GLN A 172 28.57 9.46 -10.14
C GLN A 172 27.38 10.42 -9.94
N MET A 173 26.16 9.90 -9.86
CA MET A 173 24.99 10.71 -9.55
C MET A 173 24.96 11.05 -8.07
N PRO A 174 24.56 12.31 -7.72
CA PRO A 174 24.29 12.66 -6.31
C PRO A 174 23.20 11.75 -5.75
N MET A 175 23.46 11.17 -4.57
CA MET A 175 22.51 10.28 -3.89
C MET A 175 22.63 10.40 -2.38
N GLU A 176 21.52 10.14 -1.70
CA GLU A 176 21.47 9.94 -0.25
C GLU A 176 21.42 8.43 0.01
N CYS A 177 22.17 7.96 1.02
CA CYS A 177 22.23 6.54 1.38
C CYS A 177 21.91 6.37 2.86
N GLU A 178 21.20 5.30 3.17
CA GLU A 178 20.89 4.87 4.53
C GLU A 178 21.22 3.38 4.66
N ASP A 179 22.13 3.04 5.58
CA ASP A 179 22.41 1.65 5.94
C ASP A 179 21.25 1.10 6.78
N LEU A 180 20.64 0.03 6.30
CA LEU A 180 19.50 -0.62 6.94
C LEU A 180 19.83 -2.08 7.24
N PRO A 181 20.47 -2.36 8.38
CA PRO A 181 20.70 -3.74 8.80
C PRO A 181 19.37 -4.51 8.87
N ALA A 182 19.34 -5.72 8.35
CA ALA A 182 18.12 -6.51 8.25
C ALA A 182 17.36 -6.65 9.59
N TRP A 183 18.11 -6.72 10.70
CA TRP A 183 17.54 -6.84 12.05
C TRP A 183 16.83 -5.57 12.56
N THR A 184 17.05 -4.40 11.94
CA THR A 184 16.35 -3.15 12.29
C THR A 184 15.04 -2.96 11.54
N ARG A 185 14.75 -3.83 10.57
CA ARG A 185 13.62 -3.70 9.66
C ARG A 185 12.33 -4.37 10.17
N ASP A 186 12.31 -4.84 11.40
CA ASP A 186 11.14 -5.49 12.00
C ASP A 186 9.91 -4.57 12.08
N THR A 187 10.14 -3.29 12.36
CA THR A 187 9.10 -2.24 12.35
C THR A 187 8.51 -2.04 10.95
N GLU A 188 9.37 -1.89 9.94
CA GLU A 188 8.93 -1.78 8.53
C GLU A 188 8.18 -3.04 8.08
N TYR A 189 8.69 -4.20 8.43
CA TYR A 189 8.06 -5.48 8.10
C TYR A 189 6.63 -5.56 8.64
N LEU A 190 6.41 -5.19 9.91
CA LEU A 190 5.06 -5.12 10.48
C LEU A 190 4.18 -4.14 9.72
N MET A 191 4.68 -2.92 9.47
CA MET A 191 3.93 -1.86 8.78
C MET A 191 3.50 -2.26 7.37
N LEU A 192 4.34 -2.97 6.65
CA LEU A 192 4.11 -3.32 5.25
C LEU A 192 3.31 -4.62 5.12
N THR A 193 3.73 -5.67 5.81
CA THR A 193 3.13 -7.00 5.68
C THR A 193 1.66 -7.01 6.11
N LEU A 194 1.30 -6.28 7.18
CA LEU A 194 -0.07 -6.18 7.66
C LEU A 194 -1.01 -5.36 6.75
N ARG A 195 -0.49 -4.66 5.75
CA ARG A 195 -1.29 -4.03 4.70
C ARG A 195 -1.55 -4.94 3.50
N THR A 196 -1.12 -6.18 3.58
CA THR A 196 -1.37 -7.20 2.54
C THR A 196 -2.24 -8.32 3.09
N VAL A 197 -2.94 -9.02 2.20
CA VAL A 197 -3.68 -10.23 2.56
C VAL A 197 -2.77 -11.41 2.90
N ARG A 198 -1.46 -11.30 2.58
CA ARG A 198 -0.45 -12.31 2.97
C ARG A 198 -0.23 -12.32 4.48
N GLY A 199 -0.33 -11.15 5.11
CA GLY A 199 -0.32 -11.02 6.54
C GLY A 199 1.02 -11.36 7.21
N LEU A 200 1.00 -11.50 8.51
CA LEU A 200 2.13 -11.67 9.41
C LEU A 200 2.21 -13.11 9.94
N ASN A 201 3.20 -13.87 9.48
CA ASN A 201 3.43 -15.23 9.96
C ASN A 201 4.36 -15.20 11.18
N PRO A 202 3.93 -15.78 12.35
CA PRO A 202 4.72 -15.77 13.58
C PRO A 202 6.11 -16.36 13.44
N ARG A 203 6.22 -17.55 12.83
CA ARG A 203 7.50 -18.25 12.66
C ARG A 203 8.45 -17.49 11.75
N ALA A 204 7.93 -16.94 10.64
CA ALA A 204 8.73 -16.15 9.71
C ALA A 204 9.29 -14.89 10.39
N PHE A 205 8.44 -14.18 11.16
CA PHE A 205 8.85 -12.99 11.92
C PHE A 205 9.94 -13.31 12.95
N GLU A 206 9.73 -14.35 13.78
CA GLU A 206 10.68 -14.74 14.81
C GLU A 206 12.03 -15.20 14.23
N ASN A 207 12.00 -15.93 13.11
CA ASN A 207 13.22 -16.37 12.44
C ASN A 207 14.00 -15.22 11.81
N MET A 208 13.30 -14.27 11.19
CA MET A 208 13.91 -13.16 10.46
C MET A 208 14.53 -12.14 11.41
N PHE A 209 13.81 -11.76 12.47
CA PHE A 209 14.20 -10.66 13.34
C PHE A 209 14.73 -11.06 14.72
N ARG A 210 14.68 -12.36 15.04
CA ARG A 210 15.05 -12.86 16.39
C ARG A 210 14.25 -12.19 17.52
N GLN A 211 13.04 -11.73 17.19
CA GLN A 211 12.08 -11.13 18.12
C GLN A 211 11.01 -12.13 18.46
N ARG A 212 10.42 -12.04 19.67
CA ARG A 212 9.29 -12.88 20.06
C ARG A 212 8.01 -12.37 19.42
N PHE A 213 7.17 -13.27 18.95
CA PHE A 213 5.84 -12.94 18.43
C PHE A 213 4.79 -12.81 19.53
N ALA A 214 5.00 -13.48 20.66
CA ALA A 214 4.03 -13.56 21.77
C ALA A 214 3.46 -12.18 22.23
N PRO A 215 4.21 -11.06 22.24
CA PRO A 215 3.66 -9.77 22.63
C PRO A 215 2.51 -9.26 21.74
N PHE A 216 2.40 -9.75 20.50
CA PHE A 216 1.35 -9.34 19.56
C PHE A 216 0.04 -10.12 19.77
N LEU A 217 0.10 -11.33 20.32
CA LEU A 217 -1.03 -12.25 20.40
C LEU A 217 -2.26 -11.64 21.07
N PRO A 218 -2.16 -10.99 22.26
CA PRO A 218 -3.34 -10.42 22.89
C PRO A 218 -4.05 -9.36 22.06
N LEU A 219 -3.28 -8.58 21.27
CA LEU A 219 -3.82 -7.56 20.37
C LEU A 219 -4.49 -8.23 19.16
N LEU A 220 -3.82 -9.17 18.53
CA LEU A 220 -4.32 -9.87 17.35
C LEU A 220 -5.58 -10.67 17.66
N GLU A 221 -5.63 -11.36 18.80
CA GLU A 221 -6.84 -12.06 19.29
C GLU A 221 -8.00 -11.10 19.57
N ARG A 222 -7.71 -9.91 20.14
CA ARG A 222 -8.71 -8.86 20.30
C ARG A 222 -9.21 -8.36 18.94
N TYR A 223 -8.33 -8.16 17.95
CA TYR A 223 -8.74 -7.74 16.62
C TYR A 223 -9.56 -8.81 15.90
N GLU A 224 -9.22 -10.09 16.08
CA GLU A 224 -10.01 -11.21 15.56
C GLU A 224 -11.42 -11.22 16.16
N ALA A 225 -11.55 -11.07 17.47
CA ALA A 225 -12.84 -10.99 18.17
C ALA A 225 -13.70 -9.79 17.69
N LEU A 226 -13.08 -8.70 17.24
CA LEU A 226 -13.74 -7.53 16.67
C LEU A 226 -14.03 -7.67 15.15
N GLY A 227 -13.59 -8.76 14.51
CA GLY A 227 -13.71 -8.96 13.07
C GLY A 227 -12.79 -8.06 12.23
N LEU A 228 -11.72 -7.51 12.84
CA LEU A 228 -10.73 -6.65 12.20
C LEU A 228 -9.51 -7.43 11.69
N ALA A 229 -9.24 -8.59 12.28
CA ALA A 229 -8.20 -9.52 11.82
C ALA A 229 -8.77 -10.93 11.69
N ALA A 230 -8.07 -11.77 10.97
CA ALA A 230 -8.35 -13.20 10.88
C ALA A 230 -7.03 -13.98 10.88
N ARG A 231 -7.12 -15.26 11.26
CA ARG A 231 -5.98 -16.15 11.29
C ARG A 231 -6.18 -17.29 10.29
N SER A 232 -5.23 -17.46 9.39
CA SER A 232 -5.21 -18.55 8.42
C SER A 232 -4.84 -19.87 9.07
N THR A 233 -5.07 -20.98 8.36
CA THR A 233 -4.78 -22.35 8.84
C THR A 233 -3.31 -22.60 9.15
N ASP A 234 -2.39 -21.85 8.54
CA ASP A 234 -0.95 -21.87 8.80
C ASP A 234 -0.51 -20.92 9.94
N ASN A 235 -1.48 -20.40 10.71
CA ASN A 235 -1.31 -19.41 11.77
C ASN A 235 -0.83 -18.03 11.32
N THR A 236 -0.94 -17.67 10.05
CA THR A 236 -0.66 -16.32 9.58
C THR A 236 -1.82 -15.39 9.91
N TRP A 237 -1.50 -14.23 10.48
CA TRP A 237 -2.46 -13.19 10.84
C TRP A 237 -2.56 -12.16 9.72
N HIS A 238 -3.76 -11.81 9.32
CA HIS A 238 -4.00 -10.76 8.33
C HIS A 238 -5.21 -9.91 8.71
N PHE A 239 -5.23 -8.65 8.28
CA PHE A 239 -6.40 -7.82 8.48
C PHE A 239 -7.52 -8.18 7.51
N THR A 240 -8.74 -8.07 7.98
CA THR A 240 -9.94 -8.12 7.14
C THR A 240 -10.11 -6.79 6.39
N PRO A 241 -11.01 -6.67 5.40
CA PRO A 241 -11.32 -5.38 4.80
C PRO A 241 -11.72 -4.30 5.83
N ARG A 242 -12.44 -4.67 6.89
CA ARG A 242 -12.74 -3.75 8.01
C ARG A 242 -11.51 -3.37 8.80
N GLY A 243 -10.58 -4.30 8.99
CA GLY A 243 -9.30 -4.03 9.64
C GLY A 243 -8.40 -3.11 8.81
N PHE A 244 -8.43 -3.21 7.48
CA PHE A 244 -7.69 -2.29 6.62
C PHE A 244 -8.13 -0.83 6.77
N LEU A 245 -9.43 -0.56 6.98
CA LEU A 245 -9.94 0.80 7.23
C LEU A 245 -9.28 1.48 8.44
N VAL A 246 -8.96 0.72 9.46
CA VAL A 246 -8.36 1.22 10.71
C VAL A 246 -6.92 0.74 10.91
N SER A 247 -6.29 0.26 9.85
CA SER A 247 -4.97 -0.41 9.89
C SER A 247 -3.87 0.44 10.53
N ASN A 248 -3.90 1.76 10.35
CA ASN A 248 -2.90 2.64 10.97
C ASN A 248 -2.95 2.56 12.51
N THR A 249 -4.14 2.54 13.10
CA THR A 249 -4.32 2.40 14.55
C THR A 249 -3.88 1.01 15.01
N LEU A 250 -4.33 -0.05 14.33
CA LEU A 250 -4.00 -1.42 14.71
C LEU A 250 -2.49 -1.69 14.61
N ILE A 251 -1.86 -1.21 13.55
CA ILE A 251 -0.40 -1.33 13.37
C ILE A 251 0.32 -0.51 14.43
N GLY A 252 -0.13 0.70 14.75
CA GLY A 252 0.45 1.53 15.81
C GLY A 252 0.50 0.80 17.14
N GLU A 253 -0.60 0.18 17.58
CA GLU A 253 -0.63 -0.63 18.82
C GLU A 253 0.34 -1.81 18.79
N LEU A 254 0.51 -2.48 17.64
CA LEU A 254 1.48 -3.57 17.48
C LEU A 254 2.94 -3.05 17.54
N LEU A 255 3.21 -1.89 16.97
CA LEU A 255 4.52 -1.24 17.05
C LEU A 255 4.87 -0.83 18.48
N ASP A 256 3.90 -0.34 19.25
CA ASP A 256 4.07 -0.03 20.66
C ASP A 256 4.38 -1.30 21.48
N ALA A 257 3.70 -2.40 21.19
CA ALA A 257 3.98 -3.70 21.81
C ALA A 257 5.41 -4.20 21.48
N LEU A 258 5.86 -4.04 20.22
CA LEU A 258 7.22 -4.37 19.80
C LEU A 258 8.26 -3.51 20.54
N SER A 259 8.04 -2.21 20.59
CA SER A 259 8.93 -1.26 21.27
C SER A 259 9.05 -1.58 22.77
N SER A 260 7.92 -1.88 23.41
CA SER A 260 7.87 -2.26 24.81
C SER A 260 8.61 -3.58 25.09
N GLU A 261 8.54 -4.56 24.17
CA GLU A 261 9.30 -5.81 24.31
C GLU A 261 10.80 -5.59 24.12
N LYS A 262 11.19 -4.78 23.15
CA LYS A 262 12.61 -4.40 22.95
C LYS A 262 13.19 -3.72 24.19
N GLN A 263 12.46 -2.79 24.78
CA GLN A 263 12.88 -2.10 26.00
C GLN A 263 13.03 -3.06 27.18
N ARG A 264 12.05 -3.95 27.41
CA ARG A 264 12.13 -4.98 28.46
C ARG A 264 13.36 -5.88 28.30
N ARG A 265 13.68 -6.28 27.08
CA ARG A 265 14.85 -7.12 26.79
C ARG A 265 16.15 -6.37 27.04
N PHE A 266 16.22 -5.11 26.63
CA PHE A 266 17.37 -4.25 26.89
C PHE A 266 17.60 -4.10 28.41
N ASP A 267 16.56 -3.78 29.18
CA ASP A 267 16.63 -3.61 30.64
C ASP A 267 17.03 -4.92 31.35
N ALA A 268 16.54 -6.07 30.90
CA ALA A 268 16.90 -7.38 31.43
C ALA A 268 18.37 -7.70 31.14
N THR A 269 18.87 -7.40 29.95
CA THR A 269 20.29 -7.58 29.60
C THR A 269 21.19 -6.68 30.44
N ALA A 270 20.79 -5.41 30.64
CA ALA A 270 21.51 -4.44 31.45
C ALA A 270 21.59 -4.86 32.94
N ARG A 271 20.60 -5.60 33.44
CA ARG A 271 20.58 -6.16 34.80
C ARG A 271 21.32 -7.50 34.96
N GLY A 272 21.83 -8.07 33.84
CA GLY A 272 22.49 -9.39 33.86
C GLY A 272 21.55 -10.57 33.95
N ASP A 273 20.23 -10.38 33.74
CA ASP A 273 19.20 -11.43 33.86
C ASP A 273 19.14 -12.34 32.63
N TYR A 274 19.92 -12.07 31.58
CA TYR A 274 20.00 -12.86 30.36
C TYR A 274 21.26 -13.73 30.33
N ILE A 275 21.12 -15.01 30.60
CA ILE A 275 22.12 -16.02 30.22
C ILE A 275 21.92 -16.28 28.73
N VAL A 276 22.86 -15.82 27.90
CA VAL A 276 22.92 -16.21 26.49
C VAL A 276 23.16 -17.72 26.43
N ARG A 277 22.11 -18.49 26.18
CA ARG A 277 22.31 -19.89 25.78
C ARG A 277 22.81 -19.86 24.33
N THR A 278 24.10 -20.09 24.17
CA THR A 278 24.81 -20.34 22.92
C THR A 278 24.21 -21.54 22.18
#